data_8e7eace5d930c6667a5cb01be3070bc7
#
_entry.id   8e7eace5d930c6667a5cb01be3070bc7
#
_cell.length_a   1.000
_cell.length_b   1.000
_cell.length_c   1.000
_cell.angle_alpha   90.00
_cell.angle_beta   90.00
_cell.angle_gamma   90.00
#
_symmetry.space_group_name_H-M   'P 1'
#
loop_
_entity.id
_entity.type
_entity.pdbx_description
1 polymer ?
#
loop_
_entity_poly.entity_id
_entity_poly.type
_entity_poly.pdbx_seq_one_letter_code
_entity_poly.pdbx_strand_id
1 'polypeptide(L)'
;MIKFVTASAAVLIWMATAAAPAAAADKVVLMLNWYVYGEHAPFYYGKAKGIYAAENIDLEIQEGRGSAATTQAVAAKTADFGYVDVPTMMRAAVKGAPIIATGVLLQTSPMSAMGFVDKNIRKPEDIKGKVVAITPADSMTQIWPLFLKKTGLKESDFTTVAGDGQTKLNAVINGQADLLLGYVMDQSMKIKDATGKDVYPIKFADYGINMVSSGIVANTDYVKTHADLVKRFMDATTKAVEAAEKDPKAAAQSILDAMPKGGKIDTLTQGFELTIPLYRTPETKGKRPFQVTDQNMTDSVNLMVEYGGLDAKAKANPKAFYTNDYLPKGGS
;
A
#
# COMPACT_ATOMS: atom_id res chain seq x y z
N MET A 1 50.65 64.51 43.75
CA MET A 1 50.22 64.00 42.47
C MET A 1 49.58 62.64 42.69
N ILE A 2 48.26 62.57 42.73
CA ILE A 2 47.47 61.34 42.97
C ILE A 2 46.89 60.91 41.60
N LYS A 3 47.31 59.71 41.16
CA LYS A 3 46.77 59.11 39.91
C LYS A 3 45.54 58.26 40.22
N PHE A 4 44.41 58.65 39.70
CA PHE A 4 43.19 57.84 39.72
C PHE A 4 43.27 56.77 38.61
N VAL A 5 43.13 55.50 39.00
CA VAL A 5 42.96 54.36 38.09
C VAL A 5 41.50 54.05 38.05
N THR A 6 40.85 54.29 36.89
CA THR A 6 39.46 53.88 36.61
C THR A 6 39.44 52.44 36.11
N ALA A 7 38.85 51.54 36.91
CA ALA A 7 38.61 50.18 36.50
C ALA A 7 37.22 50.10 35.79
N SER A 8 37.21 49.77 34.48
CA SER A 8 36.00 49.52 33.72
C SER A 8 35.62 48.05 33.92
N ALA A 9 34.52 47.80 34.59
CA ALA A 9 33.91 46.47 34.72
C ALA A 9 33.09 46.19 33.46
N ALA A 10 33.53 45.24 32.64
CA ALA A 10 32.75 44.71 31.52
C ALA A 10 31.75 43.67 32.04
N VAL A 11 30.45 43.98 31.98
CA VAL A 11 29.37 43.05 32.31
C VAL A 11 29.10 42.19 31.07
N LEU A 12 29.53 40.93 31.11
CA LEU A 12 29.17 39.91 30.13
C LEU A 12 27.75 39.41 30.45
N ILE A 13 26.76 39.83 29.64
CA ILE A 13 25.38 39.30 29.67
C ILE A 13 25.39 37.96 28.95
N TRP A 14 25.36 36.85 29.70
CA TRP A 14 25.09 35.54 29.18
C TRP A 14 23.59 35.47 28.80
N MET A 15 23.27 35.55 27.50
CA MET A 15 21.95 35.16 27.00
C MET A 15 21.87 33.64 27.08
N ALA A 16 21.25 33.11 28.12
CA ALA A 16 20.81 31.73 28.19
C ALA A 16 19.66 31.59 27.19
N THR A 17 19.91 31.07 25.98
CA THR A 17 18.87 30.58 25.09
C THR A 17 18.24 29.39 25.76
N ALA A 18 17.08 29.59 26.36
CA ALA A 18 16.21 28.49 26.83
C ALA A 18 15.86 27.63 25.61
N ALA A 19 16.55 26.50 25.46
CA ALA A 19 16.12 25.47 24.52
C ALA A 19 14.71 25.02 25.00
N ALA A 20 13.67 25.36 24.24
CA ALA A 20 12.36 24.81 24.48
C ALA A 20 12.49 23.27 24.46
N PRO A 21 11.87 22.56 25.41
CA PRO A 21 11.89 21.09 25.38
C PRO A 21 11.36 20.64 24.03
N ALA A 22 12.17 19.89 23.29
CA ALA A 22 11.72 19.26 22.05
C ALA A 22 10.47 18.42 22.41
N ALA A 23 9.33 18.71 21.80
CA ALA A 23 8.15 17.91 21.97
C ALA A 23 8.48 16.45 21.58
N ALA A 24 8.06 15.49 22.41
CA ALA A 24 8.25 14.08 22.08
C ALA A 24 7.60 13.77 20.72
N ALA A 25 8.28 12.95 19.91
CA ALA A 25 7.76 12.57 18.61
C ALA A 25 6.42 11.80 18.76
N ASP A 26 5.51 12.08 17.86
CA ASP A 26 4.24 11.35 17.78
C ASP A 26 4.50 9.91 17.37
N LYS A 27 4.10 8.96 18.22
CA LYS A 27 4.15 7.54 17.86
C LYS A 27 3.03 7.24 16.88
N VAL A 28 3.38 6.68 15.73
CA VAL A 28 2.43 6.36 14.65
C VAL A 28 2.62 4.91 14.22
N VAL A 29 1.53 4.15 14.23
CA VAL A 29 1.48 2.78 13.72
C VAL A 29 0.92 2.75 12.31
N LEU A 30 1.72 2.31 11.35
CA LEU A 30 1.30 1.95 9.99
C LEU A 30 1.22 0.43 9.88
N MET A 31 0.02 -0.12 9.72
CA MET A 31 -0.17 -1.54 9.43
C MET A 31 -0.26 -1.76 7.92
N LEU A 32 0.56 -2.65 7.40
CA LEU A 32 0.61 -3.03 5.99
C LEU A 32 -0.58 -3.95 5.61
N ASN A 33 -0.83 -4.07 4.31
CA ASN A 33 -1.86 -4.97 3.78
C ASN A 33 -1.46 -6.45 3.84
N TRP A 34 -0.16 -6.74 3.90
CA TRP A 34 0.39 -8.09 3.76
C TRP A 34 1.72 -8.23 4.52
N TYR A 35 2.37 -9.42 4.46
CA TYR A 35 3.77 -9.54 4.83
C TYR A 35 4.63 -8.60 3.97
N VAL A 36 5.85 -8.31 4.42
CA VAL A 36 6.70 -7.34 3.72
C VAL A 36 7.20 -7.90 2.38
N TYR A 37 7.12 -7.10 1.33
CA TYR A 37 7.67 -7.33 0.00
C TYR A 37 8.02 -5.98 -0.67
N GLY A 38 8.51 -5.99 -1.91
CA GLY A 38 9.07 -4.83 -2.57
C GLY A 38 8.19 -3.58 -2.60
N GLU A 39 6.87 -3.72 -2.75
CA GLU A 39 5.90 -2.60 -2.72
C GLU A 39 6.01 -1.74 -1.45
N HIS A 40 6.41 -2.35 -0.33
CA HIS A 40 6.49 -1.67 0.96
C HIS A 40 7.81 -0.91 1.18
N ALA A 41 8.78 -1.03 0.25
CA ALA A 41 10.10 -0.43 0.38
C ALA A 41 10.08 1.08 0.70
N PRO A 42 9.18 1.91 0.14
CA PRO A 42 9.15 3.33 0.45
C PRO A 42 8.95 3.67 1.93
N PHE A 43 8.15 2.88 2.66
CA PHE A 43 7.88 3.13 4.07
C PHE A 43 9.13 2.87 4.93
N TYR A 44 9.83 1.76 4.66
CA TYR A 44 11.09 1.43 5.33
C TYR A 44 12.18 2.41 4.98
N TYR A 45 12.27 2.81 3.71
CA TYR A 45 13.24 3.80 3.24
C TYR A 45 13.02 5.17 3.89
N GLY A 46 11.79 5.65 3.94
CA GLY A 46 11.44 6.89 4.60
C GLY A 46 11.79 6.89 6.08
N LYS A 47 11.54 5.76 6.78
CA LYS A 47 11.94 5.58 8.18
C LYS A 47 13.47 5.59 8.33
N ALA A 48 14.17 4.79 7.53
CA ALA A 48 15.64 4.70 7.58
C ALA A 48 16.36 6.02 7.24
N LYS A 49 15.78 6.83 6.33
CA LYS A 49 16.31 8.15 5.96
C LYS A 49 15.86 9.27 6.88
N GLY A 50 15.13 8.99 7.96
CA GLY A 50 14.67 9.99 8.90
C GLY A 50 13.59 10.94 8.35
N ILE A 51 12.94 10.60 7.23
CA ILE A 51 11.92 11.46 6.60
C ILE A 51 10.72 11.63 7.54
N TYR A 52 10.29 10.57 8.22
CA TYR A 52 9.22 10.65 9.23
C TYR A 52 9.70 11.39 10.49
N ALA A 53 10.93 11.15 10.93
CA ALA A 53 11.49 11.83 12.09
C ALA A 53 11.59 13.35 11.88
N ALA A 54 11.89 13.82 10.65
CA ALA A 54 11.91 15.23 10.28
C ALA A 54 10.53 15.91 10.42
N GLU A 55 9.44 15.13 10.36
CA GLU A 55 8.07 15.57 10.61
C GLU A 55 7.61 15.27 12.06
N ASN A 56 8.56 15.03 12.97
CA ASN A 56 8.32 14.69 14.39
C ASN A 56 7.43 13.45 14.56
N ILE A 57 7.63 12.41 13.72
CA ILE A 57 6.91 11.14 13.75
C ILE A 57 7.88 9.99 14.06
N ASP A 58 7.59 9.22 15.11
CA ASP A 58 8.19 7.92 15.39
C ASP A 58 7.33 6.83 14.76
N LEU A 59 7.70 6.40 13.56
CA LEU A 59 6.91 5.44 12.78
C LEU A 59 7.21 3.99 13.19
N GLU A 60 6.19 3.26 13.59
CA GLU A 60 6.18 1.81 13.70
C GLU A 60 5.49 1.21 12.45
N ILE A 61 6.14 0.24 11.78
CA ILE A 61 5.58 -0.46 10.62
C ILE A 61 5.28 -1.89 11.05
N GLN A 62 4.02 -2.30 10.90
CA GLN A 62 3.55 -3.64 11.24
C GLN A 62 3.11 -4.39 9.99
N GLU A 63 3.46 -5.69 9.88
CA GLU A 63 2.94 -6.55 8.82
C GLU A 63 1.44 -6.80 8.98
N GLY A 64 0.74 -6.90 7.85
CA GLY A 64 -0.66 -7.27 7.81
C GLY A 64 -0.89 -8.73 7.39
N ARG A 65 -2.16 -9.14 7.45
CA ARG A 65 -2.61 -10.48 7.03
C ARG A 65 -3.77 -10.39 6.04
N GLY A 66 -3.75 -9.37 5.19
CA GLY A 66 -4.79 -9.07 4.22
C GLY A 66 -5.46 -7.72 4.48
N SER A 67 -5.80 -7.01 3.40
CA SER A 67 -6.38 -5.66 3.46
C SER A 67 -7.65 -5.58 4.31
N ALA A 68 -8.46 -6.66 4.39
CA ALA A 68 -9.65 -6.67 5.23
C ALA A 68 -9.29 -6.60 6.73
N ALA A 69 -8.29 -7.37 7.17
CA ALA A 69 -7.84 -7.35 8.57
C ALA A 69 -7.23 -6.01 8.95
N THR A 70 -6.38 -5.44 8.07
CA THR A 70 -5.79 -4.11 8.28
C THR A 70 -6.85 -3.01 8.30
N THR A 71 -7.85 -3.07 7.40
CA THR A 71 -9.00 -2.14 7.42
C THR A 71 -9.75 -2.19 8.75
N GLN A 72 -9.98 -3.39 9.30
CA GLN A 72 -10.62 -3.57 10.59
C GLN A 72 -9.78 -2.99 11.74
N ALA A 73 -8.47 -3.22 11.73
CA ALA A 73 -7.55 -2.69 12.74
C ALA A 73 -7.59 -1.16 12.78
N VAL A 74 -7.55 -0.51 11.61
CA VAL A 74 -7.65 0.97 11.51
C VAL A 74 -9.04 1.46 11.91
N ALA A 75 -10.12 0.80 11.49
CA ALA A 75 -11.47 1.16 11.91
C ALA A 75 -11.65 1.07 13.42
N ALA A 76 -11.02 0.08 14.07
CA ALA A 76 -11.00 -0.11 15.52
C ALA A 76 -9.96 0.76 16.26
N LYS A 77 -9.16 1.57 15.53
CA LYS A 77 -8.08 2.42 16.09
C LYS A 77 -6.97 1.63 16.81
N THR A 78 -6.71 0.37 16.42
CA THR A 78 -5.58 -0.43 16.88
C THR A 78 -4.32 -0.19 16.03
N ALA A 79 -4.49 0.44 14.87
CA ALA A 79 -3.45 1.07 14.07
C ALA A 79 -3.93 2.46 13.65
N ASP A 80 -3.01 3.44 13.55
CA ASP A 80 -3.35 4.82 13.19
C ASP A 80 -3.63 4.93 11.69
N PHE A 81 -2.79 4.27 10.91
CA PHE A 81 -2.91 4.18 9.45
C PHE A 81 -2.83 2.74 8.98
N GLY A 82 -3.48 2.48 7.86
CA GLY A 82 -3.33 1.22 7.13
C GLY A 82 -2.89 1.47 5.70
N TYR A 83 -2.05 0.60 5.18
CA TYR A 83 -1.82 0.50 3.74
C TYR A 83 -2.65 -0.67 3.24
N VAL A 84 -3.71 -0.40 2.49
CA VAL A 84 -4.71 -1.42 2.10
C VAL A 84 -5.18 -1.25 0.66
N ASP A 85 -5.70 -2.31 0.08
CA ASP A 85 -6.49 -2.27 -1.16
C ASP A 85 -7.78 -1.46 -0.93
N VAL A 86 -7.93 -0.37 -1.66
CA VAL A 86 -9.03 0.60 -1.49
C VAL A 86 -10.39 0.00 -1.82
N PRO A 87 -10.58 -0.83 -2.87
CA PRO A 87 -11.82 -1.58 -3.09
C PRO A 87 -12.24 -2.46 -1.90
N THR A 88 -11.28 -3.09 -1.23
CA THR A 88 -11.55 -3.85 0.01
C THR A 88 -12.01 -2.92 1.14
N MET A 89 -11.38 -1.76 1.30
CA MET A 89 -11.81 -0.73 2.27
C MET A 89 -13.22 -0.22 1.95
N MET A 90 -13.56 0.05 0.67
CA MET A 90 -14.89 0.49 0.26
C MET A 90 -15.99 -0.48 0.73
N ARG A 91 -15.75 -1.81 0.66
CA ARG A 91 -16.68 -2.82 1.17
C ARG A 91 -16.95 -2.71 2.68
N ALA A 92 -15.92 -2.34 3.45
CA ALA A 92 -16.07 -2.11 4.88
C ALA A 92 -16.81 -0.78 5.15
N ALA A 93 -16.45 0.28 4.41
CA ALA A 93 -17.06 1.60 4.57
C ALA A 93 -18.57 1.60 4.32
N VAL A 94 -19.05 0.91 3.25
CA VAL A 94 -20.51 0.80 2.99
C VAL A 94 -21.26 -0.01 4.04
N LYS A 95 -20.56 -0.83 4.82
CA LYS A 95 -21.10 -1.56 5.97
C LYS A 95 -21.02 -0.75 7.28
N GLY A 96 -20.62 0.52 7.18
CA GLY A 96 -20.56 1.45 8.30
C GLY A 96 -19.22 1.52 9.04
N ALA A 97 -18.14 0.90 8.52
CA ALA A 97 -16.82 1.08 9.11
C ALA A 97 -16.39 2.54 8.97
N PRO A 98 -15.94 3.21 10.05
CA PRO A 98 -15.52 4.61 10.03
C PRO A 98 -14.12 4.75 9.44
N ILE A 99 -13.98 4.59 8.11
CA ILE A 99 -12.68 4.56 7.42
C ILE A 99 -12.73 5.34 6.11
N ILE A 100 -11.61 5.98 5.76
CA ILE A 100 -11.43 6.75 4.53
C ILE A 100 -10.00 6.60 4.01
N ALA A 101 -9.82 6.60 2.68
CA ALA A 101 -8.49 6.70 2.09
C ALA A 101 -8.01 8.15 2.11
N THR A 102 -6.84 8.40 2.71
CA THR A 102 -6.17 9.72 2.75
C THR A 102 -5.19 9.94 1.60
N GLY A 103 -5.04 8.93 0.75
CA GLY A 103 -4.27 8.96 -0.48
C GLY A 103 -4.21 7.59 -1.13
N VAL A 104 -4.21 7.53 -2.46
CA VAL A 104 -4.18 6.26 -3.22
C VAL A 104 -2.87 6.15 -3.99
N LEU A 105 -2.02 5.20 -3.62
CA LEU A 105 -0.70 5.03 -4.24
C LEU A 105 -0.79 4.25 -5.55
N LEU A 106 -1.38 3.06 -5.54
CA LEU A 106 -1.58 2.27 -6.75
C LEU A 106 -2.86 2.70 -7.46
N GLN A 107 -2.69 3.41 -8.56
CA GLN A 107 -3.81 3.93 -9.36
C GLN A 107 -4.24 2.97 -10.48
N THR A 108 -3.50 1.88 -10.65
CA THR A 108 -3.83 0.76 -11.53
C THR A 108 -3.73 -0.55 -10.76
N SER A 109 -4.55 -1.52 -11.15
CA SER A 109 -4.65 -2.80 -10.44
C SER A 109 -3.47 -3.72 -10.73
N PRO A 110 -2.75 -4.22 -9.71
CA PRO A 110 -1.71 -5.25 -9.87
C PRO A 110 -2.26 -6.67 -9.89
N MET A 111 -3.57 -6.84 -9.75
CA MET A 111 -4.22 -8.12 -9.52
C MET A 111 -4.12 -9.06 -10.72
N SER A 112 -3.81 -10.31 -10.46
CA SER A 112 -3.72 -11.34 -11.51
C SER A 112 -3.98 -12.74 -10.97
N ALA A 113 -4.34 -13.65 -11.88
CA ALA A 113 -4.23 -15.08 -11.69
C ALA A 113 -2.97 -15.55 -12.40
N MET A 114 -2.06 -16.25 -11.72
CA MET A 114 -0.78 -16.61 -12.30
C MET A 114 -0.37 -18.05 -12.02
N GLY A 115 0.10 -18.72 -13.05
CA GLY A 115 0.64 -20.08 -13.00
C GLY A 115 1.94 -20.18 -13.79
N PHE A 116 2.65 -21.29 -13.67
CA PHE A 116 3.89 -21.49 -14.42
C PHE A 116 3.66 -21.38 -15.93
N VAL A 117 4.64 -20.82 -16.64
CA VAL A 117 4.58 -20.61 -18.10
C VAL A 117 4.33 -21.92 -18.86
N ASP A 118 4.89 -23.04 -18.40
CA ASP A 118 4.75 -24.38 -18.99
C ASP A 118 3.35 -25.00 -18.83
N LYS A 119 2.51 -24.46 -17.93
CA LYS A 119 1.10 -24.87 -17.75
C LYS A 119 0.17 -24.37 -18.86
N ASN A 120 0.64 -23.44 -19.70
CA ASN A 120 -0.13 -22.87 -20.81
C ASN A 120 -1.45 -22.21 -20.42
N ILE A 121 -1.57 -21.67 -19.21
CA ILE A 121 -2.73 -20.91 -18.73
C ILE A 121 -2.47 -19.45 -19.09
N ARG A 122 -3.12 -18.95 -20.16
CA ARG A 122 -2.82 -17.64 -20.77
C ARG A 122 -4.00 -16.66 -20.76
N LYS A 123 -5.20 -17.18 -20.62
CA LYS A 123 -6.47 -16.43 -20.68
C LYS A 123 -7.49 -17.03 -19.71
N PRO A 124 -8.56 -16.31 -19.38
CA PRO A 124 -9.56 -16.77 -18.40
C PRO A 124 -10.13 -18.16 -18.68
N GLU A 125 -10.40 -18.48 -19.96
CA GLU A 125 -10.99 -19.76 -20.32
C GLU A 125 -10.08 -20.95 -19.99
N ASP A 126 -8.75 -20.74 -19.94
CA ASP A 126 -7.78 -21.78 -19.62
C ASP A 126 -7.78 -22.16 -18.12
N ILE A 127 -8.49 -21.37 -17.28
CA ILE A 127 -8.68 -21.65 -15.85
C ILE A 127 -9.69 -22.79 -15.62
N LYS A 128 -10.50 -23.11 -16.63
CA LYS A 128 -11.49 -24.19 -16.51
C LYS A 128 -10.81 -25.53 -16.24
N GLY A 129 -11.33 -26.26 -15.25
CA GLY A 129 -10.78 -27.54 -14.81
C GLY A 129 -9.47 -27.45 -14.02
N LYS A 130 -9.01 -26.26 -13.65
CA LYS A 130 -7.77 -26.04 -12.89
C LYS A 130 -8.00 -25.93 -11.40
N VAL A 131 -6.91 -26.03 -10.65
CA VAL A 131 -6.86 -25.79 -9.21
C VAL A 131 -6.29 -24.40 -8.98
N VAL A 132 -7.06 -23.53 -8.31
CA VAL A 132 -6.70 -22.13 -8.00
C VAL A 132 -6.38 -22.02 -6.51
N ALA A 133 -5.16 -21.59 -6.17
CA ALA A 133 -4.78 -21.33 -4.78
C ALA A 133 -5.19 -19.91 -4.37
N ILE A 134 -5.87 -19.80 -3.24
CA ILE A 134 -6.43 -18.55 -2.70
C ILE A 134 -6.07 -18.34 -1.22
N THR A 135 -6.12 -17.10 -0.76
CA THR A 135 -6.09 -16.78 0.68
C THR A 135 -7.45 -16.16 1.05
N PRO A 136 -8.22 -16.80 1.95
CA PRO A 136 -9.51 -16.24 2.38
C PRO A 136 -9.35 -14.82 2.94
N ALA A 137 -10.28 -13.94 2.59
CA ALA A 137 -10.33 -12.55 3.05
C ALA A 137 -9.16 -11.63 2.62
N ASP A 138 -8.25 -12.09 1.75
CA ASP A 138 -7.33 -11.16 1.09
C ASP A 138 -8.07 -10.33 0.01
N SER A 139 -7.42 -9.26 -0.49
CA SER A 139 -7.99 -8.39 -1.52
C SER A 139 -8.31 -9.15 -2.81
N MET A 140 -7.45 -10.10 -3.18
CA MET A 140 -7.61 -10.90 -4.40
C MET A 140 -8.89 -11.73 -4.37
N THR A 141 -9.12 -12.46 -3.27
CA THR A 141 -10.31 -13.31 -3.09
C THR A 141 -11.59 -12.48 -3.05
N GLN A 142 -11.52 -11.24 -2.54
CA GLN A 142 -12.67 -10.34 -2.53
C GLN A 142 -13.00 -9.76 -3.91
N ILE A 143 -12.03 -9.60 -4.80
CA ILE A 143 -12.21 -9.08 -6.17
C ILE A 143 -12.41 -10.22 -7.19
N TRP A 144 -12.04 -11.45 -6.84
CA TRP A 144 -12.17 -12.61 -7.71
C TRP A 144 -13.59 -12.82 -8.30
N PRO A 145 -14.69 -12.70 -7.54
CA PRO A 145 -16.05 -12.80 -8.11
C PRO A 145 -16.34 -11.76 -9.21
N LEU A 146 -15.73 -10.56 -9.09
CA LEU A 146 -15.80 -9.53 -10.13
C LEU A 146 -15.13 -9.99 -11.42
N PHE A 147 -13.92 -10.58 -11.33
CA PHE A 147 -13.22 -11.15 -12.47
C PHE A 147 -14.02 -12.29 -13.12
N LEU A 148 -14.55 -13.22 -12.34
CA LEU A 148 -15.38 -14.32 -12.85
C LEU A 148 -16.59 -13.79 -13.62
N LYS A 149 -17.33 -12.85 -13.04
CA LYS A 149 -18.51 -12.26 -13.69
C LYS A 149 -18.16 -11.53 -14.99
N LYS A 150 -17.03 -10.77 -14.98
CA LYS A 150 -16.59 -10.00 -16.14
C LYS A 150 -16.11 -10.89 -17.29
N THR A 151 -15.50 -12.03 -16.99
CA THR A 151 -14.95 -12.97 -17.98
C THR A 151 -15.91 -14.11 -18.34
N GLY A 152 -17.08 -14.19 -17.68
CA GLY A 152 -18.05 -15.26 -17.90
C GLY A 152 -17.67 -16.61 -17.27
N LEU A 153 -16.63 -16.64 -16.43
CA LEU A 153 -16.27 -17.83 -15.64
C LEU A 153 -17.24 -17.99 -14.46
N LYS A 154 -17.43 -19.24 -14.02
CA LYS A 154 -18.22 -19.60 -12.85
C LYS A 154 -17.33 -20.27 -11.82
N GLU A 155 -17.71 -20.20 -10.54
CA GLU A 155 -17.00 -20.91 -9.47
C GLU A 155 -16.95 -22.43 -9.68
N SER A 156 -17.94 -22.99 -10.38
CA SER A 156 -17.98 -24.40 -10.76
C SER A 156 -16.98 -24.79 -11.87
N ASP A 157 -16.37 -23.82 -12.54
CA ASP A 157 -15.44 -24.10 -13.65
C ASP A 157 -14.05 -24.53 -13.17
N PHE A 158 -13.73 -24.40 -11.87
CA PHE A 158 -12.41 -24.72 -11.28
C PHE A 158 -12.58 -25.18 -9.84
N THR A 159 -11.51 -25.69 -9.24
CA THR A 159 -11.47 -26.00 -7.81
C THR A 159 -10.54 -25.04 -7.07
N THR A 160 -10.70 -24.87 -5.75
CA THR A 160 -9.87 -23.97 -4.95
C THR A 160 -9.14 -24.74 -3.86
N VAL A 161 -7.90 -24.31 -3.60
CA VAL A 161 -7.11 -24.66 -2.40
C VAL A 161 -6.92 -23.38 -1.60
N ALA A 162 -7.39 -23.39 -0.34
CA ALA A 162 -7.35 -22.23 0.52
C ALA A 162 -6.23 -22.36 1.57
N GLY A 163 -5.54 -21.26 1.86
CA GLY A 163 -4.51 -21.19 2.88
C GLY A 163 -4.03 -19.76 3.11
N ASP A 164 -3.11 -19.59 4.05
CA ASP A 164 -2.41 -18.32 4.18
C ASP A 164 -1.50 -18.02 2.97
N GLY A 165 -0.85 -16.86 2.96
CA GLY A 165 -0.01 -16.46 1.83
C GLY A 165 1.11 -17.44 1.51
N GLN A 166 1.72 -18.07 2.52
CA GLN A 166 2.79 -19.05 2.31
C GLN A 166 2.23 -20.38 1.80
N THR A 167 1.13 -20.85 2.36
CA THR A 167 0.43 -22.07 1.91
C THR A 167 -0.01 -21.92 0.45
N LYS A 168 -0.60 -20.80 0.09
CA LYS A 168 -1.00 -20.46 -1.29
C LYS A 168 0.19 -20.53 -2.25
N LEU A 169 1.31 -19.93 -1.88
CA LEU A 169 2.55 -19.93 -2.68
C LEU A 169 3.09 -21.36 -2.86
N ASN A 170 3.19 -22.11 -1.76
CA ASN A 170 3.68 -23.48 -1.76
C ASN A 170 2.79 -24.41 -2.58
N ALA A 171 1.48 -24.21 -2.59
CA ALA A 171 0.55 -25.02 -3.38
C ALA A 171 0.90 -24.98 -4.87
N VAL A 172 1.27 -23.81 -5.41
CA VAL A 172 1.69 -23.68 -6.81
C VAL A 172 3.10 -24.24 -7.01
N ILE A 173 4.05 -23.93 -6.13
CA ILE A 173 5.44 -24.39 -6.23
C ILE A 173 5.51 -25.93 -6.23
N ASN A 174 4.70 -26.59 -5.40
CA ASN A 174 4.67 -28.04 -5.26
C ASN A 174 3.70 -28.75 -6.23
N GLY A 175 3.05 -27.99 -7.15
CA GLY A 175 2.13 -28.56 -8.13
C GLY A 175 0.77 -29.02 -7.58
N GLN A 176 0.42 -28.63 -6.33
CA GLN A 176 -0.88 -28.90 -5.72
C GLN A 176 -1.97 -27.96 -6.26
N ALA A 177 -1.57 -26.81 -6.80
CA ALA A 177 -2.41 -25.89 -7.55
C ALA A 177 -1.77 -25.55 -8.90
N ASP A 178 -2.60 -25.25 -9.90
CA ASP A 178 -2.13 -24.86 -11.23
C ASP A 178 -1.79 -23.38 -11.30
N LEU A 179 -2.48 -22.56 -10.53
CA LEU A 179 -2.31 -21.11 -10.46
C LEU A 179 -2.70 -20.58 -9.07
N LEU A 180 -2.26 -19.37 -8.77
CA LEU A 180 -2.71 -18.63 -7.57
C LEU A 180 -3.23 -17.24 -7.95
N LEU A 181 -4.04 -16.68 -7.06
CA LEU A 181 -4.42 -15.28 -7.11
C LEU A 181 -3.40 -14.44 -6.36
N GLY A 182 -2.90 -13.36 -6.99
CA GLY A 182 -1.87 -12.54 -6.36
C GLY A 182 -1.57 -11.25 -7.12
N TYR A 183 -0.67 -10.45 -6.55
CA TYR A 183 -0.12 -9.27 -7.18
C TYR A 183 1.11 -9.64 -8.02
N VAL A 184 1.15 -9.10 -9.24
CA VAL A 184 2.24 -9.44 -10.19
C VAL A 184 3.63 -9.13 -9.64
N MET A 185 3.79 -8.11 -8.81
CA MET A 185 5.07 -7.68 -8.25
C MET A 185 5.47 -8.40 -6.96
N ASP A 186 4.64 -9.31 -6.42
CA ASP A 186 4.95 -10.11 -5.22
C ASP A 186 5.11 -11.60 -5.57
N GLN A 187 4.00 -12.31 -5.82
CA GLN A 187 4.03 -13.77 -5.93
C GLN A 187 4.82 -14.27 -7.14
N SER A 188 4.81 -13.55 -8.26
CA SER A 188 5.63 -13.91 -9.42
C SER A 188 7.12 -13.93 -9.09
N MET A 189 7.57 -12.91 -8.35
CA MET A 189 8.97 -12.79 -7.94
C MET A 189 9.35 -13.89 -6.95
N LYS A 190 8.48 -14.20 -5.99
CA LYS A 190 8.72 -15.27 -5.00
C LYS A 190 8.74 -16.65 -5.62
N ILE A 191 7.85 -16.94 -6.59
CA ILE A 191 7.86 -18.22 -7.32
C ILE A 191 9.16 -18.35 -8.12
N LYS A 192 9.55 -17.30 -8.84
CA LYS A 192 10.79 -17.28 -9.61
C LYS A 192 12.01 -17.48 -8.71
N ASP A 193 12.04 -16.84 -7.57
CA ASP A 193 13.12 -16.94 -6.59
C ASP A 193 13.25 -18.35 -5.99
N ALA A 194 12.12 -19.01 -5.72
CA ALA A 194 12.06 -20.34 -5.14
C ALA A 194 12.34 -21.46 -6.16
N THR A 195 11.99 -21.26 -7.44
CA THR A 195 11.97 -22.34 -8.45
C THR A 195 12.87 -22.10 -9.66
N GLY A 196 13.33 -20.86 -9.86
CA GLY A 196 14.01 -20.44 -11.09
C GLY A 196 13.08 -20.32 -12.31
N LYS A 197 11.77 -20.62 -12.16
CA LYS A 197 10.80 -20.63 -13.25
C LYS A 197 9.96 -19.34 -13.27
N ASP A 198 9.64 -18.89 -14.47
CA ASP A 198 8.73 -17.77 -14.69
C ASP A 198 7.25 -18.23 -14.61
N VAL A 199 6.38 -17.31 -14.18
CA VAL A 199 4.94 -17.46 -14.23
C VAL A 199 4.34 -16.53 -15.27
N TYR A 200 3.18 -16.89 -15.81
CA TYR A 200 2.39 -16.05 -16.69
C TYR A 200 1.23 -15.43 -15.89
N PRO A 201 1.15 -14.09 -15.79
CA PRO A 201 0.05 -13.42 -15.12
C PRO A 201 -1.10 -13.14 -16.09
N ILE A 202 -2.28 -13.64 -15.81
CA ILE A 202 -3.55 -13.17 -16.39
C ILE A 202 -3.95 -11.94 -15.56
N LYS A 203 -3.59 -10.75 -16.03
CA LYS A 203 -3.86 -9.49 -15.30
C LYS A 203 -5.33 -9.13 -15.40
N PHE A 204 -5.96 -8.81 -14.29
CA PHE A 204 -7.38 -8.43 -14.26
C PHE A 204 -7.64 -7.13 -15.03
N ALA A 205 -6.67 -6.22 -15.05
CA ALA A 205 -6.74 -4.97 -15.81
C ALA A 205 -6.94 -5.18 -17.32
N ASP A 206 -6.34 -6.23 -17.89
CA ASP A 206 -6.46 -6.56 -19.33
C ASP A 206 -7.89 -7.01 -19.70
N TYR A 207 -8.69 -7.37 -18.69
CA TYR A 207 -10.10 -7.77 -18.84
C TYR A 207 -11.09 -6.71 -18.31
N GLY A 208 -10.63 -5.44 -18.25
CA GLY A 208 -11.47 -4.31 -17.89
C GLY A 208 -11.70 -4.15 -16.39
N ILE A 209 -10.88 -4.80 -15.55
CA ILE A 209 -10.88 -4.62 -14.09
C ILE A 209 -9.63 -3.82 -13.72
N ASN A 210 -9.54 -2.63 -14.28
CA ASN A 210 -8.50 -1.67 -13.97
C ASN A 210 -9.07 -0.62 -13.02
N MET A 211 -8.89 -0.83 -11.72
CA MET A 211 -9.36 0.06 -10.66
C MET A 211 -8.19 0.51 -9.81
N VAL A 212 -8.41 1.52 -8.98
CA VAL A 212 -7.45 1.88 -7.93
C VAL A 212 -7.21 0.67 -7.02
N SER A 213 -6.01 0.58 -6.45
CA SER A 213 -5.65 -0.51 -5.54
C SER A 213 -5.10 0.05 -4.23
N SER A 214 -3.85 -0.22 -3.88
CA SER A 214 -3.32 0.11 -2.55
C SER A 214 -3.21 1.61 -2.26
N GLY A 215 -3.62 2.01 -1.07
CA GLY A 215 -3.54 3.38 -0.56
C GLY A 215 -3.44 3.45 0.95
N ILE A 216 -3.16 4.64 1.46
CA ILE A 216 -3.18 4.92 2.89
C ILE A 216 -4.61 5.20 3.33
N VAL A 217 -5.04 4.52 4.38
CA VAL A 217 -6.35 4.70 5.00
C VAL A 217 -6.22 5.06 6.47
N ALA A 218 -7.20 5.78 6.99
CA ALA A 218 -7.29 6.15 8.40
C ALA A 218 -8.74 6.11 8.88
N ASN A 219 -8.94 6.03 10.19
CA ASN A 219 -10.27 6.16 10.79
C ASN A 219 -10.80 7.59 10.61
N THR A 220 -12.06 7.74 10.19
CA THR A 220 -12.65 9.06 9.87
C THR A 220 -12.68 10.03 11.04
N ASP A 221 -12.85 9.53 12.28
CA ASP A 221 -12.80 10.38 13.47
C ASP A 221 -11.37 10.77 13.81
N TYR A 222 -10.42 9.83 13.64
CA TYR A 222 -8.99 10.11 13.81
C TYR A 222 -8.53 11.21 12.85
N VAL A 223 -8.92 11.14 11.58
CA VAL A 223 -8.61 12.17 10.58
C VAL A 223 -9.11 13.55 11.01
N LYS A 224 -10.31 13.65 11.60
CA LYS A 224 -10.87 14.91 12.07
C LYS A 224 -10.17 15.46 13.31
N THR A 225 -9.84 14.57 14.26
CA THR A 225 -9.27 14.98 15.56
C THR A 225 -7.75 15.16 15.52
N HIS A 226 -7.06 14.56 14.53
CA HIS A 226 -5.60 14.60 14.38
C HIS A 226 -5.18 15.11 12.99
N ALA A 227 -5.92 16.06 12.43
CA ALA A 227 -5.75 16.55 11.06
C ALA A 227 -4.29 16.99 10.74
N ASP A 228 -3.62 17.63 11.71
CA ASP A 228 -2.21 18.02 11.57
C ASP A 228 -1.28 16.82 11.44
N LEU A 229 -1.44 15.82 12.32
CA LEU A 229 -0.63 14.60 12.28
C LEU A 229 -0.86 13.82 10.97
N VAL A 230 -2.12 13.70 10.51
CA VAL A 230 -2.46 13.07 9.23
C VAL A 230 -1.75 13.79 8.08
N LYS A 231 -1.74 15.12 8.09
CA LYS A 231 -1.06 15.92 7.05
C LYS A 231 0.45 15.70 7.08
N ARG A 232 1.11 15.75 8.26
CA ARG A 232 2.55 15.49 8.41
C ARG A 232 2.90 14.08 7.97
N PHE A 233 2.10 13.09 8.35
CA PHE A 233 2.29 11.69 7.95
C PHE A 233 2.17 11.51 6.45
N MET A 234 1.15 12.10 5.79
CA MET A 234 0.98 12.01 4.34
C MET A 234 2.07 12.76 3.58
N ASP A 235 2.55 13.89 4.10
CA ASP A 235 3.68 14.62 3.52
C ASP A 235 4.98 13.80 3.60
N ALA A 236 5.31 13.27 4.78
CA ALA A 236 6.45 12.38 4.97
C ALA A 236 6.36 11.14 4.08
N THR A 237 5.18 10.49 4.02
CA THR A 237 4.98 9.29 3.21
C THR A 237 5.13 9.59 1.71
N THR A 238 4.61 10.72 1.24
CA THR A 238 4.77 11.16 -0.15
C THR A 238 6.26 11.40 -0.48
N LYS A 239 6.99 12.13 0.38
CA LYS A 239 8.44 12.33 0.23
C LYS A 239 9.22 11.01 0.24
N ALA A 240 8.81 10.06 1.08
CA ALA A 240 9.43 8.74 1.17
C ALA A 240 9.25 7.94 -0.15
N VAL A 241 8.06 7.97 -0.74
CA VAL A 241 7.79 7.35 -2.06
C VAL A 241 8.63 8.03 -3.14
N GLU A 242 8.63 9.35 -3.22
CA GLU A 242 9.41 10.12 -4.22
C GLU A 242 10.92 9.86 -4.10
N ALA A 243 11.43 9.70 -2.89
CA ALA A 243 12.84 9.37 -2.66
C ALA A 243 13.16 7.91 -3.04
N ALA A 244 12.26 6.97 -2.71
CA ALA A 244 12.42 5.57 -3.04
C ALA A 244 12.35 5.28 -4.56
N GLU A 245 11.48 6.00 -5.30
CA GLU A 245 11.40 5.91 -6.78
C GLU A 245 12.75 6.22 -7.45
N LYS A 246 13.58 7.08 -6.85
CA LYS A 246 14.89 7.49 -7.40
C LYS A 246 16.00 6.47 -7.16
N ASP A 247 15.87 5.62 -6.13
CA ASP A 247 16.84 4.59 -5.80
C ASP A 247 16.12 3.32 -5.27
N PRO A 248 15.51 2.54 -6.19
CA PRO A 248 14.77 1.33 -5.83
C PRO A 248 15.59 0.31 -5.04
N LYS A 249 16.88 0.18 -5.36
CA LYS A 249 17.75 -0.78 -4.68
C LYS A 249 18.03 -0.37 -3.24
N ALA A 250 18.32 0.91 -2.99
CA ALA A 250 18.51 1.41 -1.61
C ALA A 250 17.19 1.34 -0.81
N ALA A 251 16.05 1.56 -1.47
CA ALA A 251 14.75 1.39 -0.84
C ALA A 251 14.49 -0.08 -0.45
N ALA A 252 14.78 -1.02 -1.33
CA ALA A 252 14.71 -2.46 -1.04
C ALA A 252 15.68 -2.87 0.07
N GLN A 253 16.90 -2.32 0.08
CA GLN A 253 17.90 -2.58 1.12
C GLN A 253 17.40 -2.17 2.50
N SER A 254 16.65 -1.07 2.63
CA SER A 254 16.11 -0.63 3.92
C SER A 254 15.11 -1.63 4.54
N ILE A 255 14.45 -2.46 3.73
CA ILE A 255 13.66 -3.60 4.24
C ILE A 255 14.60 -4.61 4.92
N LEU A 256 15.70 -4.99 4.25
CA LEU A 256 16.63 -5.99 4.79
C LEU A 256 17.38 -5.48 6.02
N ASP A 257 17.66 -4.19 6.09
CA ASP A 257 18.29 -3.56 7.27
C ASP A 257 17.36 -3.63 8.50
N ALA A 258 16.05 -3.46 8.29
CA ALA A 258 15.04 -3.58 9.34
C ALA A 258 14.64 -5.04 9.62
N MET A 259 14.66 -5.88 8.59
CA MET A 259 14.20 -7.28 8.60
C MET A 259 15.18 -8.16 7.82
N PRO A 260 16.29 -8.62 8.42
CA PRO A 260 17.34 -9.37 7.72
C PRO A 260 16.86 -10.67 7.02
N LYS A 261 15.70 -11.19 7.43
CA LYS A 261 15.05 -12.36 6.82
C LYS A 261 13.90 -12.00 5.88
N GLY A 262 13.74 -10.73 5.52
CA GLY A 262 12.62 -10.20 4.73
C GLY A 262 12.63 -10.59 3.24
N GLY A 263 13.62 -11.35 2.76
CA GLY A 263 13.73 -11.81 1.39
C GLY A 263 15.12 -11.63 0.80
N LYS A 264 15.22 -11.64 -0.53
CA LYS A 264 16.47 -11.36 -1.26
C LYS A 264 16.41 -9.96 -1.86
N ILE A 265 17.55 -9.28 -1.88
CA ILE A 265 17.64 -7.90 -2.37
C ILE A 265 17.13 -7.75 -3.81
N ASP A 266 17.49 -8.69 -4.70
CA ASP A 266 17.06 -8.63 -6.09
C ASP A 266 15.56 -8.83 -6.24
N THR A 267 14.95 -9.74 -5.48
CA THR A 267 13.50 -10.00 -5.44
C THR A 267 12.73 -8.77 -4.96
N LEU A 268 13.22 -8.14 -3.88
CA LEU A 268 12.60 -6.92 -3.32
C LEU A 268 12.74 -5.73 -4.28
N THR A 269 13.93 -5.56 -4.88
CA THR A 269 14.19 -4.48 -5.84
C THR A 269 13.31 -4.62 -7.07
N GLN A 270 13.29 -5.79 -7.72
CA GLN A 270 12.46 -6.04 -8.90
C GLN A 270 10.96 -5.90 -8.59
N GLY A 271 10.51 -6.40 -7.43
CA GLY A 271 9.13 -6.22 -6.97
C GLY A 271 8.77 -4.74 -6.83
N PHE A 272 9.67 -3.93 -6.27
CA PHE A 272 9.44 -2.49 -6.16
C PHE A 272 9.46 -1.79 -7.54
N GLU A 273 10.41 -2.11 -8.40
CA GLU A 273 10.48 -1.57 -9.77
C GLU A 273 9.21 -1.88 -10.58
N LEU A 274 8.62 -3.07 -10.41
CA LEU A 274 7.34 -3.44 -11.03
C LEU A 274 6.15 -2.67 -10.42
N THR A 275 6.29 -2.14 -9.22
CA THR A 275 5.25 -1.37 -8.54
C THR A 275 5.20 0.09 -8.99
N ILE A 276 6.35 0.71 -9.26
CA ILE A 276 6.47 2.13 -9.61
C ILE A 276 5.55 2.55 -10.78
N PRO A 277 5.45 1.81 -11.90
CA PRO A 277 4.55 2.17 -13.00
C PRO A 277 3.05 2.22 -12.62
N LEU A 278 2.67 1.59 -11.51
CA LEU A 278 1.29 1.54 -11.04
C LEU A 278 0.87 2.78 -10.23
N TYR A 279 1.82 3.65 -9.88
CA TYR A 279 1.56 4.84 -9.05
C TYR A 279 0.81 5.95 -9.77
N ARG A 280 0.80 5.94 -11.09
CA ARG A 280 0.22 7.01 -11.90
C ARG A 280 -0.55 6.46 -13.10
N THR A 281 -1.61 7.16 -13.47
CA THR A 281 -2.31 6.99 -14.74
C THR A 281 -1.87 8.10 -15.72
N PRO A 282 -2.28 8.06 -16.99
CA PRO A 282 -2.04 9.19 -17.92
C PRO A 282 -2.50 10.54 -17.34
N GLU A 283 -3.62 10.57 -16.61
CA GLU A 283 -4.23 11.78 -16.03
C GLU A 283 -3.46 12.30 -14.79
N THR A 284 -2.71 11.42 -14.13
CA THR A 284 -1.89 11.77 -12.96
C THR A 284 -0.40 11.77 -13.25
N LYS A 285 -0.01 11.57 -14.51
CA LYS A 285 1.39 11.68 -14.94
C LYS A 285 1.95 13.06 -14.59
N GLY A 286 3.10 13.08 -13.93
CA GLY A 286 3.75 14.32 -13.46
C GLY A 286 3.16 14.89 -12.17
N LYS A 287 2.14 14.28 -11.58
CA LYS A 287 1.67 14.62 -10.23
C LYS A 287 2.47 13.84 -9.18
N ARG A 288 2.50 14.37 -7.98
CA ARG A 288 3.08 13.68 -6.81
C ARG A 288 2.31 12.39 -6.52
N PRO A 289 2.95 11.38 -5.90
CA PRO A 289 2.28 10.14 -5.48
C PRO A 289 1.03 10.39 -4.63
N PHE A 290 0.16 9.40 -4.55
CA PHE A 290 -1.09 9.36 -3.78
C PHE A 290 -2.26 10.19 -4.33
N GLN A 291 -2.07 11.10 -5.28
CA GLN A 291 -3.15 11.92 -5.84
C GLN A 291 -4.02 11.11 -6.80
N VAL A 292 -5.21 10.76 -6.38
CA VAL A 292 -6.21 10.09 -7.21
C VAL A 292 -7.18 11.12 -7.82
N THR A 293 -7.61 10.89 -9.06
CA THR A 293 -8.64 11.73 -9.69
C THR A 293 -10.05 11.31 -9.30
N ASP A 294 -10.99 12.25 -9.33
CA ASP A 294 -12.41 11.95 -9.12
C ASP A 294 -12.90 10.89 -10.13
N GLN A 295 -12.39 10.94 -11.36
CA GLN A 295 -12.76 9.98 -12.40
C GLN A 295 -12.28 8.57 -12.06
N ASN A 296 -10.99 8.37 -11.69
CA ASN A 296 -10.45 7.06 -11.34
C ASN A 296 -11.20 6.42 -10.15
N MET A 297 -11.58 7.25 -9.16
CA MET A 297 -12.35 6.78 -8.03
C MET A 297 -13.78 6.42 -8.44
N THR A 298 -14.42 7.26 -9.26
CA THR A 298 -15.77 7.01 -9.78
C THR A 298 -15.82 5.73 -10.60
N ASP A 299 -14.85 5.51 -11.48
CA ASP A 299 -14.77 4.30 -12.30
C ASP A 299 -14.58 3.05 -11.43
N SER A 300 -13.74 3.15 -10.40
CA SER A 300 -13.53 2.06 -9.44
C SER A 300 -14.80 1.74 -8.65
N VAL A 301 -15.53 2.75 -8.17
CA VAL A 301 -16.84 2.57 -7.51
C VAL A 301 -17.85 1.95 -8.47
N ASN A 302 -17.90 2.39 -9.73
CA ASN A 302 -18.80 1.84 -10.73
C ASN A 302 -18.55 0.34 -10.98
N LEU A 303 -17.27 -0.05 -11.16
CA LEU A 303 -16.90 -1.45 -11.31
C LEU A 303 -17.29 -2.28 -10.07
N MET A 304 -17.06 -1.74 -8.88
CA MET A 304 -17.40 -2.42 -7.63
C MET A 304 -18.91 -2.57 -7.45
N VAL A 305 -19.73 -1.61 -7.87
CA VAL A 305 -21.19 -1.71 -7.83
C VAL A 305 -21.71 -2.71 -8.87
N GLU A 306 -21.20 -2.62 -10.10
CA GLU A 306 -21.71 -3.43 -11.21
C GLU A 306 -21.36 -4.93 -11.06
N TYR A 307 -20.12 -5.21 -10.66
CA TYR A 307 -19.59 -6.57 -10.63
C TYR A 307 -19.16 -7.02 -9.23
N GLY A 308 -18.73 -6.10 -8.38
CA GLY A 308 -18.13 -6.39 -7.09
C GLY A 308 -19.13 -6.49 -5.93
N GLY A 309 -20.43 -6.31 -6.15
CA GLY A 309 -21.47 -6.41 -5.11
C GLY A 309 -21.46 -5.29 -4.08
N LEU A 310 -20.88 -4.12 -4.43
CA LEU A 310 -21.02 -2.91 -3.62
C LEU A 310 -22.45 -2.36 -3.77
N ASP A 311 -23.01 -1.76 -2.70
CA ASP A 311 -24.35 -1.16 -2.75
C ASP A 311 -24.39 -0.04 -3.81
N ALA A 312 -25.46 0.00 -4.61
CA ALA A 312 -25.66 0.98 -5.68
C ALA A 312 -25.61 2.45 -5.16
N LYS A 313 -25.98 2.66 -3.90
CA LYS A 313 -25.87 3.98 -3.23
C LYS A 313 -24.45 4.55 -3.22
N ALA A 314 -23.43 3.69 -3.29
CA ALA A 314 -22.04 4.12 -3.37
C ALA A 314 -21.75 5.03 -4.58
N LYS A 315 -22.47 4.83 -5.71
CA LYS A 315 -22.36 5.68 -6.92
C LYS A 315 -22.77 7.14 -6.68
N ALA A 316 -23.65 7.38 -5.71
CA ALA A 316 -24.13 8.75 -5.42
C ALA A 316 -23.06 9.66 -4.80
N ASN A 317 -22.09 9.06 -4.10
CA ASN A 317 -21.02 9.85 -3.46
C ASN A 317 -19.68 9.07 -3.42
N PRO A 318 -18.96 8.96 -4.55
CA PRO A 318 -17.63 8.33 -4.57
C PRO A 318 -16.62 9.04 -3.64
N LYS A 319 -16.81 10.34 -3.37
CA LYS A 319 -15.96 11.13 -2.46
C LYS A 319 -16.06 10.71 -1.00
N ALA A 320 -17.06 9.91 -0.62
CA ALA A 320 -17.12 9.34 0.72
C ALA A 320 -15.99 8.34 1.02
N PHE A 321 -15.29 7.83 -0.01
CA PHE A 321 -14.27 6.81 0.15
C PHE A 321 -12.84 7.36 0.21
N TYR A 322 -12.62 8.63 -0.17
CA TYR A 322 -11.27 9.18 -0.25
C TYR A 322 -11.24 10.69 -0.03
N THR A 323 -10.06 11.20 0.29
CA THR A 323 -9.74 12.62 0.28
C THR A 323 -8.29 12.82 -0.19
N ASN A 324 -8.05 13.92 -0.91
CA ASN A 324 -6.71 14.41 -1.23
C ASN A 324 -6.30 15.61 -0.36
N ASP A 325 -7.12 16.01 0.63
CA ASP A 325 -6.95 17.25 1.40
C ASP A 325 -5.70 17.26 2.29
N TYR A 326 -5.21 16.09 2.65
CA TYR A 326 -4.04 15.89 3.50
C TYR A 326 -2.74 15.67 2.71
N LEU A 327 -2.83 15.64 1.38
CA LEU A 327 -1.67 15.49 0.52
C LEU A 327 -0.90 16.80 0.38
N PRO A 328 0.43 16.75 0.23
CA PRO A 328 1.22 17.96 0.01
C PRO A 328 0.79 18.67 -1.28
N LYS A 329 0.62 19.99 -1.17
CA LYS A 329 0.29 20.85 -2.32
C LYS A 329 1.55 21.20 -3.11
N GLY A 330 1.45 21.25 -4.43
CA GLY A 330 2.54 21.62 -5.34
C GLY A 330 3.18 20.42 -6.04
N GLY A 331 3.66 20.66 -7.27
CA GLY A 331 4.44 19.68 -8.03
C GLY A 331 5.85 19.55 -7.45
N SER A 332 6.50 18.44 -7.77
CA SER A 332 7.93 18.20 -7.52
C SER A 332 8.80 19.19 -8.25
#